data_31e56464bb915e9d8baba4c78c628688
#
_entry.id   31e56464bb915e9d8baba4c78c628688
#
_cell.length_a   1.000
_cell.length_b   1.000
_cell.length_c   1.000
_cell.angle_alpha   90.00
_cell.angle_beta   90.00
_cell.angle_gamma   90.00
#
_symmetry.space_group_name_H-M   'P 1'
#
loop_
_entity.id
_entity.type
_entity.pdbx_description
1 polymer ?
#
loop_
_entity_poly.entity_id
_entity_poly.type
_entity_poly.pdbx_seq_one_letter_code
_entity_poly.pdbx_strand_id
1 'polypeptide(L)'
;MSRPLLALSAMVAAGVITTGATAIPAHSQTDTVRHAGSLHDTAISRAKANVTRHAGTFGFGAGQKLQAKDVVIDADGTQHVRFERTYHGLPVVGGDFVVHQKADGSLKGSTRAKAHAIALGSVTPAVGAKGTAAGALKRAHGSVRNARSTPQLIVWAADGHPRLAWRTTVQGVGDKGQPHGEVFVTDASTGAAIETYDAEREATGTGHSEYTGDIGIDTTQQADGTFALIDPVRGHITKDAHNLSSSSVKSSSGTLFTDADNTWGDGRKFSTDRATAAVDAHANTAKTFDYYKTTFGRNGIKNDGRGATVFVHVGTNWDNAQWSDTCFCMLTGDGDGTTDPEQVDLDTMGHEMTHGVTSATANLRYSGESGGLNEATSDILGTMVEWYAANPVDTPDYLFSDQSTPPWLRRFDKPSLDGRSADCWSKSVGRLDVHYSSGVGNHWFYLASEGSGAKTVNGVSYNSPTCNGSTVTGIGNKKASAVWYRALTVYMTSTTDYKGARTATLNAAKDLYGATSPEYATVAAAWSAVNVS
;
A
#
# COMPACT_ATOMS: atom_id res chain seq x y z
N MET A 1 -17.35 68.44 23.01
CA MET A 1 -17.86 68.66 24.36
C MET A 1 -17.81 67.31 25.07
N SER A 2 -16.91 67.21 25.94
CA SER A 2 -16.79 66.72 27.32
C SER A 2 -17.65 65.50 27.73
N ARG A 3 -17.01 64.43 28.03
CA ARG A 3 -17.02 63.38 29.06
C ARG A 3 -18.12 63.44 30.15
N PRO A 4 -18.42 62.36 30.95
CA PRO A 4 -17.43 61.43 31.52
C PRO A 4 -17.79 59.90 31.59
N LEU A 5 -16.77 59.14 31.95
CA LEU A 5 -16.72 57.74 32.43
C LEU A 5 -17.51 57.52 33.72
N LEU A 6 -18.03 56.32 33.87
CA LEU A 6 -18.29 55.69 35.18
C LEU A 6 -17.80 54.23 35.16
N ALA A 7 -16.81 53.99 36.01
CA ALA A 7 -16.30 52.67 36.32
C ALA A 7 -17.19 52.00 37.35
N LEU A 8 -17.51 50.73 37.13
CA LEU A 8 -18.12 49.88 38.16
C LEU A 8 -17.22 48.65 38.38
N SER A 9 -16.56 48.64 39.50
CA SER A 9 -15.78 47.51 40.00
C SER A 9 -16.73 46.46 40.56
N ALA A 10 -16.67 45.23 40.01
CA ALA A 10 -17.27 44.07 40.62
C ALA A 10 -16.16 43.12 41.09
N MET A 11 -16.01 42.96 42.38
CA MET A 11 -15.25 41.90 43.01
C MET A 11 -15.92 40.56 42.70
N VAL A 12 -15.15 39.63 42.15
CA VAL A 12 -15.57 38.22 42.12
C VAL A 12 -14.61 37.44 42.99
N ALA A 13 -15.19 36.80 43.97
CA ALA A 13 -14.52 35.93 44.93
C ALA A 13 -13.93 34.69 44.23
N ALA A 14 -12.67 34.42 44.49
CA ALA A 14 -11.98 33.21 44.04
C ALA A 14 -12.51 32.00 44.84
N GLY A 15 -13.35 31.20 44.19
CA GLY A 15 -13.66 29.85 44.64
C GLY A 15 -12.61 28.87 44.05
N VAL A 16 -11.75 28.35 44.90
CA VAL A 16 -10.83 27.27 44.54
C VAL A 16 -11.64 25.98 44.40
N ILE A 17 -11.92 25.58 43.18
CA ILE A 17 -12.38 24.22 42.88
C ILE A 17 -11.14 23.38 42.61
N THR A 18 -10.73 22.61 43.60
CA THR A 18 -9.75 21.53 43.39
C THR A 18 -10.43 20.39 42.62
N THR A 19 -10.33 20.40 41.32
CA THR A 19 -10.57 19.20 40.51
C THR A 19 -9.39 18.28 40.72
N GLY A 20 -9.58 17.22 41.49
CA GLY A 20 -8.63 16.14 41.57
C GLY A 20 -8.46 15.50 40.19
N ALA A 21 -7.38 15.84 39.54
CA ALA A 21 -6.89 15.06 38.40
C ALA A 21 -6.36 13.76 38.99
N THR A 22 -7.14 12.69 38.91
CA THR A 22 -6.62 11.35 39.09
C THR A 22 -5.63 11.08 37.96
N ALA A 23 -4.36 11.18 38.30
CA ALA A 23 -3.30 10.72 37.40
C ALA A 23 -3.54 9.24 37.13
N ILE A 24 -3.87 8.93 35.86
CA ILE A 24 -3.86 7.54 35.38
C ILE A 24 -2.40 7.10 35.43
N PRO A 25 -2.07 6.03 36.17
CA PRO A 25 -0.67 5.61 36.31
C PRO A 25 -0.12 5.21 34.95
N ALA A 26 1.07 5.70 34.62
CA ALA A 26 1.83 5.42 33.38
C ALA A 26 2.10 3.92 33.10
N HIS A 27 1.62 3.02 33.96
CA HIS A 27 1.78 1.56 33.84
C HIS A 27 0.81 0.90 32.84
N SER A 28 -0.28 1.56 32.42
CA SER A 28 -1.28 0.89 31.57
C SER A 28 -0.90 0.86 30.07
N GLN A 29 -0.10 1.81 29.60
CA GLN A 29 0.32 1.81 28.19
C GLN A 29 1.46 0.83 27.89
N THR A 30 2.42 0.69 28.80
CA THR A 30 3.51 -0.29 28.66
C THR A 30 3.04 -1.73 28.81
N ASP A 31 2.02 -1.97 29.63
CA ASP A 31 1.45 -3.31 29.79
C ASP A 31 0.60 -3.74 28.60
N THR A 32 -0.13 -2.82 27.95
CA THR A 32 -0.92 -3.12 26.74
C THR A 32 -0.03 -3.45 25.54
N VAL A 33 1.05 -2.72 25.35
CA VAL A 33 2.01 -2.97 24.26
C VAL A 33 2.78 -4.28 24.48
N ARG A 34 3.21 -4.56 25.71
CA ARG A 34 3.84 -5.85 26.06
C ARG A 34 2.87 -7.02 25.93
N HIS A 35 1.60 -6.82 26.28
CA HIS A 35 0.58 -7.86 26.17
C HIS A 35 0.24 -8.17 24.70
N ALA A 36 0.15 -7.16 23.82
CA ALA A 36 -0.06 -7.34 22.39
C ALA A 36 1.11 -8.10 21.72
N GLY A 37 2.37 -7.75 22.04
CA GLY A 37 3.55 -8.48 21.58
C GLY A 37 3.54 -9.94 22.03
N SER A 38 3.21 -10.21 23.27
CA SER A 38 3.07 -11.58 23.83
C SER A 38 1.95 -12.40 23.16
N LEU A 39 0.82 -11.77 22.79
CA LEU A 39 -0.27 -12.43 22.08
C LEU A 39 0.14 -12.79 20.65
N HIS A 40 0.81 -11.90 19.93
CA HIS A 40 1.32 -12.15 18.58
C HIS A 40 2.35 -13.28 18.59
N ASP A 41 3.31 -13.26 19.51
CA ASP A 41 4.33 -14.32 19.64
C ASP A 41 3.70 -15.69 19.94
N THR A 42 2.67 -15.69 20.79
CA THR A 42 1.90 -16.89 21.11
C THR A 42 1.16 -17.40 19.86
N ALA A 43 0.51 -16.51 19.11
CA ALA A 43 -0.18 -16.86 17.87
C ALA A 43 0.78 -17.44 16.83
N ILE A 44 1.95 -16.83 16.64
CA ILE A 44 3.01 -17.31 15.74
C ILE A 44 3.48 -18.72 16.15
N SER A 45 3.73 -18.93 17.43
CA SER A 45 4.23 -20.21 17.95
C SER A 45 3.22 -21.33 17.71
N ARG A 46 1.92 -21.07 18.00
CA ARG A 46 0.81 -21.99 17.74
C ARG A 46 0.63 -22.28 16.24
N ALA A 47 0.71 -21.26 15.41
CA ALA A 47 0.61 -21.41 13.97
C ALA A 47 1.76 -22.25 13.38
N LYS A 48 2.99 -22.06 13.84
CA LYS A 48 4.14 -22.93 13.49
C LYS A 48 3.90 -24.39 13.89
N ALA A 49 3.36 -24.61 15.09
CA ALA A 49 3.01 -25.96 15.55
C ALA A 49 1.91 -26.60 14.68
N ASN A 50 0.90 -25.82 14.25
CA ASN A 50 -0.13 -26.26 13.33
C ASN A 50 0.45 -26.65 11.96
N VAL A 51 1.35 -25.85 11.39
CA VAL A 51 2.04 -26.16 10.13
C VAL A 51 2.82 -27.46 10.25
N THR A 52 3.55 -27.67 11.34
CA THR A 52 4.31 -28.90 11.57
C THR A 52 3.42 -30.12 11.69
N ARG A 53 2.32 -30.01 12.46
CA ARG A 53 1.34 -31.08 12.66
C ARG A 53 0.59 -31.48 11.39
N HIS A 54 0.33 -30.51 10.52
CA HIS A 54 -0.41 -30.69 9.27
C HIS A 54 0.50 -30.44 8.05
N ALA A 55 1.75 -30.89 8.10
CA ALA A 55 2.79 -30.55 7.13
C ALA A 55 2.37 -30.85 5.68
N GLY A 56 1.68 -31.96 5.42
CA GLY A 56 1.16 -32.30 4.10
C GLY A 56 0.15 -31.28 3.56
N THR A 57 -0.72 -30.74 4.44
CA THR A 57 -1.69 -29.70 4.07
C THR A 57 -1.00 -28.40 3.63
N PHE A 58 0.12 -28.06 4.25
CA PHE A 58 0.86 -26.84 3.93
C PHE A 58 1.95 -27.05 2.87
N GLY A 59 2.16 -28.28 2.39
CA GLY A 59 3.31 -28.61 1.56
C GLY A 59 4.64 -28.28 2.25
N PHE A 60 4.66 -28.38 3.59
CA PHE A 60 5.83 -28.06 4.42
C PHE A 60 6.62 -29.34 4.69
N GLY A 61 7.95 -29.27 4.55
CA GLY A 61 8.81 -30.45 4.66
C GLY A 61 10.26 -30.12 4.98
N ALA A 62 11.12 -31.12 4.81
CA ALA A 62 12.54 -31.01 5.11
C ALA A 62 13.21 -29.83 4.37
N GLY A 63 14.17 -29.20 5.01
CA GLY A 63 14.91 -28.07 4.46
C GLY A 63 14.16 -26.73 4.49
N GLN A 64 12.88 -26.72 4.90
CA GLN A 64 12.08 -25.50 4.96
C GLN A 64 12.07 -24.87 6.35
N LYS A 65 12.02 -23.53 6.38
CA LYS A 65 11.80 -22.74 7.61
C LYS A 65 10.68 -21.73 7.35
N LEU A 66 9.96 -21.37 8.43
CA LEU A 66 8.87 -20.39 8.42
C LEU A 66 9.34 -19.07 9.00
N GLN A 67 9.07 -18.00 8.28
CA GLN A 67 9.22 -16.63 8.75
C GLN A 67 7.82 -16.01 8.86
N ALA A 68 7.38 -15.65 10.06
CA ALA A 68 6.15 -14.89 10.23
C ALA A 68 6.34 -13.47 9.68
N LYS A 69 5.35 -13.00 8.94
CA LYS A 69 5.34 -11.67 8.30
C LYS A 69 4.30 -10.77 8.92
N ASP A 70 3.15 -11.33 9.26
CA ASP A 70 2.03 -10.56 9.80
C ASP A 70 1.15 -11.43 10.68
N VAL A 71 0.49 -10.80 11.65
CA VAL A 71 -0.47 -11.44 12.56
C VAL A 71 -1.69 -10.54 12.71
N VAL A 72 -2.85 -11.05 12.35
CA VAL A 72 -4.14 -10.40 12.60
C VAL A 72 -4.91 -11.21 13.63
N ILE A 73 -5.42 -10.56 14.68
CA ILE A 73 -6.25 -11.19 15.71
C ILE A 73 -7.62 -10.51 15.70
N ASP A 74 -8.65 -11.28 15.42
CA ASP A 74 -10.03 -10.79 15.38
C ASP A 74 -10.60 -10.58 16.77
N ALA A 75 -11.71 -9.86 16.87
CA ALA A 75 -12.39 -9.60 18.13
C ALA A 75 -12.91 -10.88 18.83
N ASP A 76 -13.19 -11.95 18.09
CA ASP A 76 -13.56 -13.27 18.62
C ASP A 76 -12.35 -14.11 19.05
N GLY A 77 -11.13 -13.54 18.92
CA GLY A 77 -9.87 -14.20 19.22
C GLY A 77 -9.35 -15.11 18.09
N THR A 78 -10.04 -15.20 16.94
CA THR A 78 -9.50 -15.91 15.76
C THR A 78 -8.20 -15.24 15.33
N GLN A 79 -7.18 -16.04 15.02
CA GLN A 79 -5.84 -15.57 14.69
C GLN A 79 -5.49 -15.96 13.26
N HIS A 80 -4.91 -15.02 12.51
CA HIS A 80 -4.46 -15.20 11.15
C HIS A 80 -2.97 -14.88 11.09
N VAL A 81 -2.14 -15.91 10.85
CA VAL A 81 -0.68 -15.75 10.83
C VAL A 81 -0.16 -16.00 9.43
N ARG A 82 0.40 -14.97 8.83
CA ARG A 82 1.02 -15.03 7.50
C ARG A 82 2.45 -15.49 7.62
N PHE A 83 2.83 -16.45 6.78
CA PHE A 83 4.19 -16.96 6.68
C PHE A 83 4.75 -16.84 5.28
N GLU A 84 6.02 -16.43 5.21
CA GLU A 84 6.92 -16.75 4.11
C GLU A 84 7.72 -18.00 4.46
N ARG A 85 8.27 -18.63 3.42
CA ARG A 85 9.11 -19.81 3.58
C ARG A 85 10.50 -19.57 3.05
N THR A 86 11.47 -20.26 3.65
CA THR A 86 12.77 -20.50 3.02
C THR A 86 12.97 -22.01 2.80
N TYR A 87 13.74 -22.37 1.79
CA TYR A 87 14.15 -23.74 1.51
C TYR A 87 15.68 -23.79 1.45
N HIS A 88 16.30 -24.53 2.37
CA HIS A 88 17.77 -24.55 2.57
C HIS A 88 18.37 -23.12 2.66
N GLY A 89 17.64 -22.19 3.30
CA GLY A 89 18.05 -20.79 3.45
C GLY A 89 17.69 -19.87 2.28
N LEU A 90 17.24 -20.40 1.15
CA LEU A 90 16.80 -19.61 -0.01
C LEU A 90 15.35 -19.16 0.16
N PRO A 91 15.01 -17.89 -0.16
CA PRO A 91 13.62 -17.45 -0.18
C PRO A 91 12.78 -18.26 -1.17
N VAL A 92 11.54 -18.56 -0.81
CA VAL A 92 10.56 -19.23 -1.68
C VAL A 92 9.56 -18.22 -2.18
N VAL A 93 9.60 -17.89 -3.45
CA VAL A 93 8.65 -16.96 -4.10
C VAL A 93 7.42 -17.73 -4.56
N GLY A 94 6.23 -17.25 -4.17
CA GLY A 94 4.96 -17.93 -4.40
C GLY A 94 4.73 -19.14 -3.49
N GLY A 95 5.43 -19.20 -2.37
CA GLY A 95 5.28 -20.23 -1.36
C GLY A 95 4.65 -19.77 -0.05
N ASP A 96 4.23 -18.53 0.01
CA ASP A 96 3.58 -17.92 1.16
C ASP A 96 2.20 -18.51 1.45
N PHE A 97 1.77 -18.43 2.70
CA PHE A 97 0.45 -18.86 3.13
C PHE A 97 0.03 -18.19 4.44
N VAL A 98 -1.27 -18.22 4.72
CA VAL A 98 -1.86 -17.77 5.98
C VAL A 98 -2.42 -18.98 6.73
N VAL A 99 -2.07 -19.11 8.01
CA VAL A 99 -2.68 -20.06 8.93
C VAL A 99 -3.83 -19.36 9.65
N HIS A 100 -5.03 -19.90 9.54
CA HIS A 100 -6.19 -19.46 10.29
C HIS A 100 -6.39 -20.40 11.49
N GLN A 101 -6.39 -19.87 12.70
CA GLN A 101 -6.56 -20.65 13.93
C GLN A 101 -7.50 -19.95 14.91
N LYS A 102 -8.18 -20.73 15.76
CA LYS A 102 -9.05 -20.20 16.79
C LYS A 102 -8.22 -19.58 17.94
N ALA A 103 -8.89 -18.89 18.86
CA ALA A 103 -8.28 -18.32 20.07
C ALA A 103 -7.51 -19.34 20.91
N ASP A 104 -7.96 -20.60 20.95
CA ASP A 104 -7.29 -21.71 21.63
C ASP A 104 -6.08 -22.27 20.87
N GLY A 105 -5.84 -21.80 19.66
CA GLY A 105 -4.77 -22.23 18.74
C GLY A 105 -5.12 -23.45 17.89
N SER A 106 -6.33 -23.98 17.95
CA SER A 106 -6.76 -25.06 17.04
C SER A 106 -6.88 -24.57 15.61
N LEU A 107 -6.41 -25.39 14.64
CA LEU A 107 -6.42 -25.03 13.22
C LEU A 107 -7.86 -24.87 12.72
N LYS A 108 -8.16 -23.71 12.10
CA LYS A 108 -9.43 -23.40 11.44
C LYS A 108 -9.35 -23.63 9.92
N GLY A 109 -8.16 -23.38 9.34
CA GLY A 109 -7.91 -23.52 7.92
C GLY A 109 -6.63 -22.85 7.44
N SER A 110 -6.45 -22.74 6.15
CA SER A 110 -5.32 -22.03 5.54
C SER A 110 -5.70 -21.41 4.20
N THR A 111 -5.10 -20.24 3.90
CA THR A 111 -5.03 -19.70 2.54
C THR A 111 -3.61 -19.87 2.03
N ARG A 112 -3.43 -20.35 0.82
CA ARG A 112 -2.12 -20.69 0.26
C ARG A 112 -1.94 -20.10 -1.13
N ALA A 113 -0.71 -19.68 -1.45
CA ALA A 113 -0.27 -19.51 -2.82
C ALA A 113 -0.23 -20.88 -3.55
N LYS A 114 0.01 -20.88 -4.84
CA LYS A 114 -0.06 -22.09 -5.70
C LYS A 114 0.97 -23.18 -5.36
N ALA A 115 1.97 -22.89 -4.54
CA ALA A 115 3.07 -23.80 -4.26
C ALA A 115 2.64 -25.05 -3.49
N HIS A 116 3.02 -26.19 -4.03
CA HIS A 116 2.95 -27.50 -3.39
C HIS A 116 4.19 -27.79 -2.51
N ALA A 117 4.41 -29.05 -2.16
CA ALA A 117 5.63 -29.47 -1.48
C ALA A 117 6.87 -29.12 -2.32
N ILE A 118 7.91 -28.60 -1.63
CA ILE A 118 9.17 -28.25 -2.29
C ILE A 118 10.16 -29.40 -2.07
N ALA A 119 10.59 -30.00 -3.18
CA ALA A 119 11.60 -31.05 -3.19
C ALA A 119 12.51 -30.82 -4.41
N LEU A 120 13.64 -30.13 -4.19
CA LEU A 120 14.62 -29.88 -5.24
C LEU A 120 15.77 -30.89 -5.12
N GLY A 121 16.21 -31.41 -6.26
CA GLY A 121 17.38 -32.33 -6.30
C GLY A 121 18.69 -31.64 -5.93
N SER A 122 18.77 -30.31 -6.09
CA SER A 122 19.94 -29.49 -5.74
C SER A 122 19.52 -28.04 -5.49
N VAL A 123 20.25 -27.37 -4.61
CA VAL A 123 20.19 -25.91 -4.41
C VAL A 123 21.42 -25.19 -4.96
N THR A 124 22.26 -25.92 -5.74
CA THR A 124 23.41 -25.34 -6.43
C THR A 124 23.01 -24.97 -7.85
N PRO A 125 23.13 -23.69 -8.26
CA PRO A 125 22.77 -23.27 -9.60
C PRO A 125 23.80 -23.74 -10.62
N ALA A 126 23.36 -24.19 -11.80
CA ALA A 126 24.27 -24.48 -12.92
C ALA A 126 24.66 -23.19 -13.67
N VAL A 127 23.75 -22.21 -13.70
CA VAL A 127 24.04 -20.87 -14.26
C VAL A 127 24.50 -19.96 -13.13
N GLY A 128 25.68 -19.38 -13.26
CA GLY A 128 26.27 -18.52 -12.23
C GLY A 128 25.65 -17.11 -12.19
N ALA A 129 25.68 -16.46 -11.01
CA ALA A 129 25.15 -15.12 -10.77
C ALA A 129 25.62 -14.06 -11.79
N LYS A 130 26.92 -14.06 -12.15
CA LYS A 130 27.48 -13.10 -13.13
C LYS A 130 26.86 -13.26 -14.52
N GLY A 131 26.64 -14.48 -14.98
CA GLY A 131 26.00 -14.75 -16.27
C GLY A 131 24.57 -14.31 -16.29
N THR A 132 23.85 -14.57 -15.21
CA THR A 132 22.45 -14.16 -15.02
C THR A 132 22.31 -12.63 -14.97
N ALA A 133 23.19 -11.95 -14.21
CA ALA A 133 23.23 -10.50 -14.13
C ALA A 133 23.46 -9.85 -15.51
N ALA A 134 24.45 -10.34 -16.25
CA ALA A 134 24.75 -9.86 -17.60
C ALA A 134 23.60 -10.15 -18.59
N GLY A 135 22.94 -11.29 -18.46
CA GLY A 135 21.77 -11.65 -19.24
C GLY A 135 20.56 -10.77 -18.97
N ALA A 136 20.32 -10.40 -17.71
CA ALA A 136 19.26 -9.47 -17.32
C ALA A 136 19.49 -8.08 -17.89
N LEU A 137 20.71 -7.54 -17.75
CA LEU A 137 21.06 -6.23 -18.33
C LEU A 137 20.89 -6.16 -19.86
N LYS A 138 21.12 -7.26 -20.57
CA LYS A 138 20.90 -7.33 -22.02
C LYS A 138 19.43 -7.40 -22.42
N ARG A 139 18.57 -7.88 -21.52
CA ARG A 139 17.13 -8.05 -21.77
C ARG A 139 16.28 -6.89 -21.28
N ALA A 140 16.85 -6.04 -20.42
CA ALA A 140 16.12 -4.87 -19.92
C ALA A 140 15.60 -4.03 -21.09
N HIS A 141 14.34 -3.62 -21.00
CA HIS A 141 13.66 -2.89 -22.06
C HIS A 141 14.17 -1.46 -22.14
N GLY A 142 14.39 -0.98 -23.39
CA GLY A 142 14.85 0.38 -23.65
C GLY A 142 16.33 0.60 -23.33
N SER A 143 16.77 1.85 -23.48
CA SER A 143 18.13 2.26 -23.11
C SER A 143 18.18 2.62 -21.64
N VAL A 144 18.67 1.71 -20.80
CA VAL A 144 18.83 1.96 -19.38
C VAL A 144 20.23 2.47 -19.09
N ARG A 145 20.34 3.74 -18.72
CA ARG A 145 21.61 4.35 -18.32
C ARG A 145 21.94 4.01 -16.86
N ASN A 146 23.23 3.89 -16.54
CA ASN A 146 23.73 3.56 -15.21
C ASN A 146 23.13 2.26 -14.65
N ALA A 147 22.77 1.33 -15.52
CA ALA A 147 22.11 0.09 -15.15
C ALA A 147 22.95 -0.75 -14.18
N ARG A 148 22.30 -1.20 -13.12
CA ARG A 148 22.86 -2.14 -12.14
C ARG A 148 21.97 -3.35 -12.08
N SER A 149 22.57 -4.54 -11.91
CA SER A 149 21.81 -5.77 -11.74
C SER A 149 22.22 -6.49 -10.47
N THR A 150 21.22 -6.90 -9.69
CA THR A 150 21.41 -7.59 -8.42
C THR A 150 20.73 -8.97 -8.47
N PRO A 151 21.48 -10.05 -8.71
CA PRO A 151 20.93 -11.40 -8.73
C PRO A 151 20.79 -11.96 -7.31
N GLN A 152 19.67 -12.59 -7.03
CA GLN A 152 19.39 -13.34 -5.82
C GLN A 152 18.93 -14.75 -6.18
N LEU A 153 19.56 -15.75 -5.58
CA LEU A 153 19.12 -17.14 -5.74
C LEU A 153 17.87 -17.38 -4.89
N ILE A 154 16.85 -17.95 -5.50
CA ILE A 154 15.55 -18.20 -4.90
C ILE A 154 15.03 -19.59 -5.28
N VAL A 155 14.00 -20.06 -4.60
CA VAL A 155 13.11 -21.10 -5.09
C VAL A 155 11.89 -20.43 -5.70
N TRP A 156 11.68 -20.61 -6.99
CA TRP A 156 10.51 -20.14 -7.69
C TRP A 156 9.42 -21.19 -7.60
N ALA A 157 8.26 -20.84 -7.04
CA ALA A 157 7.12 -21.73 -6.85
C ALA A 157 5.77 -21.08 -7.22
N ALA A 158 5.80 -19.84 -7.76
CA ALA A 158 4.60 -19.05 -8.03
C ALA A 158 3.70 -19.62 -9.14
N ASP A 159 4.22 -20.46 -10.02
CA ASP A 159 3.48 -21.16 -11.06
C ASP A 159 3.02 -22.58 -10.66
N GLY A 160 3.30 -22.99 -9.41
CA GLY A 160 3.00 -24.32 -8.89
C GLY A 160 4.07 -25.38 -9.17
N HIS A 161 5.17 -25.03 -9.86
CA HIS A 161 6.26 -25.92 -10.21
C HIS A 161 7.57 -25.46 -9.52
N PRO A 162 7.83 -25.87 -8.27
CA PRO A 162 9.00 -25.42 -7.52
C PRO A 162 10.30 -25.78 -8.23
N ARG A 163 11.15 -24.77 -8.47
CA ARG A 163 12.48 -24.94 -9.07
C ARG A 163 13.45 -23.86 -8.60
N LEU A 164 14.73 -24.16 -8.70
CA LEU A 164 15.77 -23.18 -8.40
C LEU A 164 15.80 -22.11 -9.49
N ALA A 165 15.79 -20.84 -9.10
CA ALA A 165 15.76 -19.72 -10.02
C ALA A 165 16.64 -18.56 -9.52
N TRP A 166 17.03 -17.70 -10.45
CA TRP A 166 17.59 -16.40 -10.14
C TRP A 166 16.52 -15.33 -10.29
N ARG A 167 16.31 -14.55 -9.25
CA ARG A 167 15.58 -13.28 -9.32
C ARG A 167 16.60 -12.17 -9.46
N THR A 168 16.65 -11.53 -10.61
CA THR A 168 17.62 -10.46 -10.90
C THR A 168 16.89 -9.16 -11.12
N THR A 169 17.10 -8.21 -10.22
CA THR A 169 16.58 -6.85 -10.38
C THR A 169 17.58 -6.03 -11.19
N VAL A 170 17.13 -5.42 -12.28
CA VAL A 170 17.85 -4.41 -13.05
C VAL A 170 17.27 -3.06 -12.68
N GLN A 171 18.11 -2.15 -12.25
CA GLN A 171 17.74 -0.78 -11.91
C GLN A 171 18.62 0.19 -12.67
N GLY A 172 18.08 1.34 -13.07
CA GLY A 172 18.80 2.38 -13.80
C GLY A 172 17.93 3.57 -14.10
N VAL A 173 18.27 4.30 -15.16
CA VAL A 173 17.54 5.48 -15.62
C VAL A 173 17.17 5.27 -17.09
N GLY A 174 15.89 5.36 -17.40
CA GLY A 174 15.36 5.24 -18.76
C GLY A 174 15.70 6.42 -19.67
N ASP A 175 15.25 6.36 -20.91
CA ASP A 175 15.61 7.31 -21.97
C ASP A 175 15.18 8.73 -21.67
N LYS A 176 14.03 8.91 -21.02
CA LYS A 176 13.48 10.23 -20.65
C LYS A 176 13.91 10.70 -19.25
N GLY A 177 14.88 10.03 -18.62
CA GLY A 177 15.32 10.36 -17.28
C GLY A 177 14.51 9.69 -16.15
N GLN A 178 13.44 8.97 -16.50
CA GLN A 178 12.61 8.25 -15.53
C GLN A 178 13.40 7.08 -14.91
N PRO A 179 13.06 6.67 -13.68
CA PRO A 179 13.55 5.44 -13.11
C PRO A 179 13.22 4.26 -14.01
N HIS A 180 14.06 3.25 -13.99
CA HIS A 180 13.82 1.98 -14.64
C HIS A 180 14.15 0.87 -13.66
N GLY A 181 13.16 0.06 -13.36
CA GLY A 181 13.29 -1.12 -12.52
C GLY A 181 12.60 -2.30 -13.15
N GLU A 182 13.33 -3.38 -13.40
CA GLU A 182 12.79 -4.59 -14.01
C GLU A 182 13.32 -5.82 -13.31
N VAL A 183 12.46 -6.78 -12.97
CA VAL A 183 12.83 -8.04 -12.35
C VAL A 183 12.76 -9.17 -13.37
N PHE A 184 13.87 -9.84 -13.56
CA PHE A 184 13.98 -11.04 -14.39
C PHE A 184 14.05 -12.27 -13.49
N VAL A 185 13.10 -13.18 -13.64
CA VAL A 185 13.18 -14.51 -13.04
C VAL A 185 13.64 -15.49 -14.10
N THR A 186 14.75 -16.18 -13.83
CA THR A 186 15.34 -17.14 -14.77
C THR A 186 15.63 -18.47 -14.08
N ASP A 187 15.43 -19.56 -14.76
CA ASP A 187 15.75 -20.90 -14.28
C ASP A 187 17.26 -21.00 -14.00
N ALA A 188 17.62 -21.41 -12.80
CA ALA A 188 19.02 -21.45 -12.37
C ALA A 188 19.81 -22.64 -12.93
N SER A 189 19.14 -23.60 -13.56
CA SER A 189 19.78 -24.74 -14.24
C SER A 189 20.00 -24.50 -15.72
N THR A 190 19.04 -23.82 -16.40
CA THR A 190 19.07 -23.66 -17.86
C THR A 190 19.34 -22.23 -18.32
N GLY A 191 19.11 -21.24 -17.47
CA GLY A 191 19.13 -19.81 -17.83
C GLY A 191 17.88 -19.35 -18.60
N ALA A 192 16.89 -20.21 -18.80
CA ALA A 192 15.67 -19.88 -19.49
C ALA A 192 14.87 -18.83 -18.70
N ALA A 193 14.22 -17.91 -19.41
CA ALA A 193 13.31 -16.94 -18.78
C ALA A 193 12.09 -17.68 -18.22
N ILE A 194 11.73 -17.35 -16.98
CA ILE A 194 10.51 -17.81 -16.32
C ILE A 194 9.49 -16.70 -16.33
N GLU A 195 9.89 -15.52 -15.89
CA GLU A 195 9.03 -14.35 -15.77
C GLU A 195 9.83 -13.06 -15.85
N THR A 196 9.20 -12.01 -16.31
CA THR A 196 9.71 -10.64 -16.24
C THR A 196 8.58 -9.75 -15.78
N TYR A 197 8.84 -8.85 -14.85
CA TYR A 197 7.87 -7.88 -14.36
C TYR A 197 8.58 -6.61 -13.92
N ASP A 198 7.83 -5.52 -13.90
CA ASP A 198 8.32 -4.25 -13.42
C ASP A 198 8.63 -4.33 -11.92
N ALA A 199 9.80 -3.84 -11.51
CA ALA A 199 10.19 -3.76 -10.11
C ALA A 199 9.61 -2.51 -9.43
N GLU A 200 9.15 -1.56 -10.23
CA GLU A 200 8.64 -0.30 -9.75
C GLU A 200 7.14 -0.40 -9.52
N ARG A 201 6.70 0.13 -8.42
CA ARG A 201 5.29 0.28 -8.07
C ARG A 201 4.94 1.73 -8.33
N GLU A 202 4.63 2.07 -9.56
CA GLU A 202 4.37 3.43 -9.98
C GLU A 202 2.90 3.79 -9.85
N ALA A 203 2.61 4.93 -9.31
CA ALA A 203 1.41 5.66 -9.63
C ALA A 203 1.75 6.66 -10.73
N THR A 204 1.08 6.60 -11.81
CA THR A 204 1.08 7.70 -12.74
C THR A 204 0.06 8.71 -12.27
N GLY A 205 0.54 9.77 -11.75
CA GLY A 205 -0.31 10.82 -11.23
C GLY A 205 0.42 12.13 -11.21
N THR A 206 -0.30 13.16 -11.01
CA THR A 206 0.19 14.52 -10.91
C THR A 206 -0.24 15.10 -9.58
N GLY A 207 0.68 15.64 -8.79
CA GLY A 207 0.43 16.19 -7.48
C GLY A 207 0.32 17.72 -7.47
N HIS A 208 -0.40 18.29 -6.46
CA HIS A 208 -0.45 19.70 -6.16
C HIS A 208 -0.15 19.93 -4.70
N SER A 209 0.57 20.97 -4.38
CA SER A 209 0.89 21.37 -3.03
C SER A 209 -0.23 22.16 -2.34
N GLU A 210 -1.34 22.37 -3.04
CA GLU A 210 -2.45 23.21 -2.57
C GLU A 210 -3.62 22.48 -1.92
N TYR A 211 -3.57 21.12 -1.85
CA TYR A 211 -4.78 20.37 -1.52
C TYR A 211 -5.20 20.40 -0.10
N THR A 212 -4.25 20.56 0.75
CA THR A 212 -4.51 20.43 2.16
C THR A 212 -4.78 21.79 2.82
N GLY A 213 -4.59 22.90 2.08
CA GLY A 213 -4.73 24.23 2.63
C GLY A 213 -3.74 24.49 3.78
N ASP A 214 -4.05 25.40 4.67
CA ASP A 214 -3.27 25.62 5.88
C ASP A 214 -3.46 24.49 6.87
N ILE A 215 -2.47 23.60 7.00
CA ILE A 215 -2.52 22.43 7.87
C ILE A 215 -1.52 22.56 9.00
N GLY A 216 -1.95 22.21 10.20
CA GLY A 216 -1.04 21.92 11.30
C GLY A 216 -0.25 20.64 11.00
N ILE A 217 1.07 20.71 10.99
CA ILE A 217 1.97 19.57 10.79
C ILE A 217 2.80 19.32 12.03
N ASP A 218 2.98 18.04 12.39
CA ASP A 218 3.83 17.65 13.50
C ASP A 218 5.30 17.82 13.09
N THR A 219 6.06 18.61 13.85
CA THR A 219 7.47 18.91 13.61
C THR A 219 8.29 18.64 14.86
N THR A 220 9.61 18.62 14.74
CA THR A 220 10.50 18.44 15.88
C THR A 220 11.47 19.62 15.96
N GLN A 221 11.48 20.30 17.10
CA GLN A 221 12.46 21.36 17.35
C GLN A 221 13.85 20.76 17.55
N GLN A 222 14.84 21.34 16.88
CA GLN A 222 16.23 20.94 16.95
C GLN A 222 16.98 21.68 18.08
N ALA A 223 18.15 21.20 18.42
CA ALA A 223 18.95 21.78 19.51
C ALA A 223 19.42 23.22 19.23
N ASP A 224 19.48 23.62 17.97
CA ASP A 224 19.82 24.99 17.53
C ASP A 224 18.61 25.92 17.51
N GLY A 225 17.43 25.44 17.85
CA GLY A 225 16.19 26.20 17.90
C GLY A 225 15.38 26.15 16.60
N THR A 226 15.91 25.60 15.50
CA THR A 226 15.16 25.38 14.26
C THR A 226 14.17 24.22 14.40
N PHE A 227 13.25 24.10 13.46
CA PHE A 227 12.29 23.02 13.38
C PHE A 227 12.63 22.12 12.17
N ALA A 228 12.26 20.85 12.25
CA ALA A 228 12.49 19.88 11.20
C ALA A 228 11.22 19.09 10.86
N LEU A 229 11.04 18.68 9.60
CA LEU A 229 9.95 17.82 9.18
C LEU A 229 10.20 16.37 9.64
N ILE A 230 10.11 16.18 10.94
CA ILE A 230 10.12 14.90 11.64
C ILE A 230 8.85 14.84 12.47
N ASP A 231 7.98 13.89 12.19
CA ASP A 231 6.78 13.62 12.96
C ASP A 231 7.14 12.79 14.21
N PRO A 232 7.10 13.37 15.41
CA PRO A 232 7.46 12.64 16.63
C PRO A 232 6.38 11.63 17.06
N VAL A 233 5.17 11.73 16.51
CA VAL A 233 4.02 10.89 16.86
C VAL A 233 4.02 9.59 16.07
N ARG A 234 4.32 9.67 14.75
CA ARG A 234 4.27 8.55 13.82
C ARG A 234 5.65 8.11 13.34
N GLY A 235 6.68 8.93 13.59
CA GLY A 235 8.05 8.65 13.20
C GLY A 235 8.34 8.86 11.71
N HIS A 236 7.52 9.64 10.99
CA HIS A 236 7.80 10.03 9.62
C HIS A 236 8.92 11.07 9.55
N ILE A 237 9.68 11.02 8.46
CA ILE A 237 10.74 12.00 8.18
C ILE A 237 10.61 12.40 6.72
N THR A 238 10.51 13.71 6.45
CA THR A 238 10.47 14.24 5.09
C THR A 238 11.77 14.91 4.73
N LYS A 239 12.33 14.57 3.57
CA LYS A 239 13.63 14.99 3.09
C LYS A 239 13.59 15.49 1.65
N ASP A 240 14.45 16.45 1.34
CA ASP A 240 14.75 16.86 -0.02
C ASP A 240 15.74 15.89 -0.67
N ALA A 241 15.34 15.28 -1.77
CA ALA A 241 16.20 14.38 -2.54
C ALA A 241 17.19 15.13 -3.45
N HIS A 242 17.08 16.45 -3.57
CA HIS A 242 17.93 17.28 -4.46
C HIS A 242 18.00 16.75 -5.89
N ASN A 243 16.87 16.34 -6.44
CA ASN A 243 16.75 15.81 -7.79
C ASN A 243 17.62 14.56 -8.07
N LEU A 244 17.99 13.81 -7.01
CA LEU A 244 18.56 12.48 -7.18
C LEU A 244 17.58 11.59 -7.94
N SER A 245 18.07 10.80 -8.89
CA SER A 245 17.21 9.80 -9.54
C SER A 245 16.68 8.80 -8.51
N SER A 246 15.46 8.32 -8.69
CA SER A 246 14.81 7.39 -7.76
C SER A 246 15.66 6.13 -7.53
N SER A 247 16.34 5.63 -8.55
CA SER A 247 17.26 4.48 -8.45
C SER A 247 18.52 4.77 -7.61
N SER A 248 18.83 6.03 -7.36
CA SER A 248 19.99 6.48 -6.56
C SER A 248 19.62 6.78 -5.12
N VAL A 249 18.33 6.97 -4.82
CA VAL A 249 17.87 7.28 -3.47
C VAL A 249 18.05 6.07 -2.55
N LYS A 250 18.64 6.32 -1.39
CA LYS A 250 18.82 5.37 -0.28
C LYS A 250 18.23 5.98 0.98
N SER A 251 17.99 5.20 2.00
CA SER A 251 17.52 5.70 3.31
C SER A 251 18.42 6.82 3.91
N SER A 252 19.71 6.82 3.57
CA SER A 252 20.67 7.84 3.98
C SER A 252 20.74 9.05 3.05
N SER A 253 20.00 9.06 1.93
CA SER A 253 20.01 10.16 0.95
C SER A 253 19.28 11.40 1.46
N GLY A 254 19.44 12.47 0.70
CA GLY A 254 18.73 13.73 0.89
C GLY A 254 19.07 14.48 2.17
N THR A 255 18.55 15.69 2.27
CA THR A 255 18.69 16.54 3.46
C THR A 255 17.34 16.73 4.13
N LEU A 256 17.37 16.84 5.44
CA LEU A 256 16.19 17.14 6.23
C LEU A 256 15.75 18.59 5.97
N PHE A 257 14.46 18.80 5.77
CA PHE A 257 13.92 20.15 5.75
C PHE A 257 13.99 20.75 7.14
N THR A 258 14.54 21.96 7.24
CA THR A 258 14.60 22.73 8.48
C THR A 258 14.14 24.16 8.25
N ASP A 259 13.44 24.70 9.24
CA ASP A 259 12.91 26.06 9.21
C ASP A 259 13.08 26.75 10.56
N ALA A 260 13.22 28.08 10.55
CA ALA A 260 13.53 28.86 11.77
C ALA A 260 12.26 29.22 12.56
N ASP A 261 11.15 29.44 11.91
CA ASP A 261 9.90 29.91 12.53
C ASP A 261 8.76 28.89 12.51
N ASN A 262 9.05 27.68 12.01
CA ASN A 262 8.09 26.58 11.84
C ASN A 262 6.95 26.87 10.86
N THR A 263 7.20 27.73 9.87
CA THR A 263 6.26 28.08 8.80
C THR A 263 6.79 27.54 7.48
N TRP A 264 6.07 26.58 6.87
CA TRP A 264 6.57 25.74 5.80
C TRP A 264 5.80 25.93 4.50
N GLY A 265 6.54 26.19 3.44
CA GLY A 265 5.98 26.31 2.11
C GLY A 265 5.21 27.62 1.87
N ASP A 266 4.71 27.79 0.65
CA ASP A 266 3.93 28.96 0.23
C ASP A 266 2.54 28.61 -0.33
N GLY A 267 2.17 27.32 -0.36
CA GLY A 267 0.87 26.83 -0.81
C GLY A 267 0.59 27.00 -2.30
N ARG A 268 1.61 27.23 -3.13
CA ARG A 268 1.44 27.50 -4.56
C ARG A 268 1.81 26.30 -5.41
N LYS A 269 1.09 26.12 -6.50
CA LYS A 269 1.47 25.20 -7.58
C LYS A 269 2.80 25.60 -8.18
N PHE A 270 3.62 24.63 -8.53
CA PHE A 270 4.94 24.87 -9.15
C PHE A 270 5.79 25.85 -8.32
N SER A 271 5.75 25.72 -7.01
CA SER A 271 6.47 26.62 -6.11
C SER A 271 7.98 26.49 -6.28
N THR A 272 8.67 27.63 -6.21
CA THR A 272 10.13 27.64 -6.08
C THR A 272 10.58 27.38 -4.63
N ASP A 273 9.66 27.48 -3.68
CA ASP A 273 9.88 27.05 -2.30
C ASP A 273 9.72 25.53 -2.20
N ARG A 274 10.85 24.86 -2.12
CA ARG A 274 10.89 23.39 -2.06
C ARG A 274 10.21 22.81 -0.82
N ALA A 275 10.02 23.61 0.23
CA ALA A 275 9.28 23.17 1.41
C ALA A 275 7.78 22.98 1.13
N THR A 276 7.23 23.59 0.09
CA THR A 276 5.81 23.50 -0.24
C THR A 276 5.38 22.04 -0.51
N ALA A 277 6.06 21.36 -1.43
CA ALA A 277 5.82 19.92 -1.67
C ALA A 277 6.09 19.06 -0.43
N ALA A 278 7.09 19.45 0.38
CA ALA A 278 7.44 18.73 1.59
C ALA A 278 6.35 18.82 2.67
N VAL A 279 5.62 19.92 2.76
CA VAL A 279 4.48 20.10 3.68
C VAL A 279 3.38 19.11 3.34
N ASP A 280 2.95 19.07 2.08
CA ASP A 280 1.88 18.18 1.65
C ASP A 280 2.29 16.71 1.77
N ALA A 281 3.50 16.37 1.35
CA ALA A 281 4.03 15.02 1.49
C ALA A 281 4.06 14.56 2.96
N HIS A 282 4.49 15.44 3.87
CA HIS A 282 4.55 15.16 5.30
C HIS A 282 3.15 14.95 5.91
N ALA A 283 2.23 15.88 5.62
CA ALA A 283 0.86 15.83 6.13
C ALA A 283 0.08 14.62 5.60
N ASN A 284 0.18 14.34 4.29
CA ASN A 284 -0.55 13.27 3.63
C ASN A 284 -0.03 11.88 4.06
N THR A 285 1.28 11.76 4.31
CA THR A 285 1.88 10.57 4.94
C THR A 285 1.30 10.33 6.34
N ALA A 286 1.17 11.37 7.15
CA ALA A 286 0.57 11.29 8.48
C ALA A 286 -0.92 10.89 8.41
N LYS A 287 -1.69 11.47 7.48
CA LYS A 287 -3.10 11.11 7.24
C LYS A 287 -3.26 9.65 6.85
N THR A 288 -2.40 9.16 5.96
CA THR A 288 -2.40 7.76 5.54
C THR A 288 -2.12 6.80 6.70
N PHE A 289 -1.12 7.13 7.53
CA PHE A 289 -0.83 6.35 8.73
C PHE A 289 -2.04 6.30 9.68
N ASP A 290 -2.65 7.44 9.93
CA ASP A 290 -3.81 7.58 10.81
C ASP A 290 -5.04 6.86 10.28
N TYR A 291 -5.27 6.89 8.96
CA TYR A 291 -6.32 6.11 8.32
C TYR A 291 -6.19 4.62 8.64
N TYR A 292 -5.03 4.03 8.39
CA TYR A 292 -4.78 2.62 8.66
C TYR A 292 -4.90 2.28 10.15
N LYS A 293 -4.38 3.15 11.01
CA LYS A 293 -4.44 2.96 12.47
C LYS A 293 -5.86 3.06 13.01
N THR A 294 -6.58 4.09 12.60
CA THR A 294 -7.93 4.37 13.13
C THR A 294 -8.98 3.42 12.56
N THR A 295 -8.88 3.12 11.26
CA THR A 295 -9.88 2.33 10.54
C THR A 295 -9.70 0.83 10.75
N PHE A 296 -8.44 0.36 10.76
CA PHE A 296 -8.13 -1.06 10.75
C PHE A 296 -7.27 -1.51 11.95
N GLY A 297 -6.90 -0.61 12.85
CA GLY A 297 -6.00 -0.91 13.95
C GLY A 297 -4.56 -1.21 13.50
N ARG A 298 -4.22 -0.91 12.22
CA ARG A 298 -2.89 -1.17 11.68
C ARG A 298 -1.93 -0.03 12.03
N ASN A 299 -0.92 -0.34 12.83
CA ASN A 299 0.04 0.63 13.32
C ASN A 299 1.24 0.76 12.35
N GLY A 300 1.08 1.56 11.29
CA GLY A 300 2.08 1.76 10.25
C GLY A 300 2.08 0.66 9.16
N ILE A 301 2.93 0.84 8.15
CA ILE A 301 2.96 -0.01 6.94
C ILE A 301 3.22 -1.48 7.27
N LYS A 302 4.16 -1.76 8.18
CA LYS A 302 4.49 -3.13 8.63
C LYS A 302 3.76 -3.55 9.90
N ASN A 303 2.82 -2.73 10.38
CA ASN A 303 2.14 -2.94 11.66
C ASN A 303 3.11 -3.01 12.87
N ASP A 304 4.22 -2.29 12.77
CA ASP A 304 5.31 -2.25 13.75
C ASP A 304 5.52 -0.86 14.38
N GLY A 305 4.65 0.10 14.04
CA GLY A 305 4.69 1.48 14.53
C GLY A 305 5.73 2.36 13.85
N ARG A 306 6.47 1.86 12.87
CA ARG A 306 7.49 2.65 12.16
C ARG A 306 6.85 3.57 11.14
N GLY A 307 7.26 4.84 11.19
CA GLY A 307 7.03 5.80 10.13
C GLY A 307 7.93 5.55 8.91
N ALA A 308 7.51 6.04 7.75
CA ALA A 308 8.29 6.00 6.52
C ALA A 308 9.18 7.25 6.38
N THR A 309 10.28 7.13 5.65
CA THR A 309 10.97 8.31 5.12
C THR A 309 10.32 8.71 3.81
N VAL A 310 10.04 9.99 3.65
CA VAL A 310 9.51 10.57 2.41
C VAL A 310 10.60 11.40 1.77
N PHE A 311 10.85 11.19 0.49
CA PHE A 311 11.76 12.01 -0.32
C PHE A 311 10.94 12.74 -1.36
N VAL A 312 10.89 14.05 -1.25
CA VAL A 312 10.35 14.94 -2.29
C VAL A 312 11.46 15.42 -3.22
N HIS A 313 11.10 15.95 -4.37
CA HIS A 313 12.04 16.43 -5.40
C HIS A 313 12.98 15.32 -5.88
N VAL A 314 12.42 14.16 -6.16
CA VAL A 314 13.15 13.04 -6.76
C VAL A 314 13.19 13.20 -8.27
N GLY A 315 14.37 13.02 -8.87
CA GLY A 315 14.55 13.15 -10.31
C GLY A 315 14.55 14.61 -10.79
N THR A 316 14.49 14.79 -12.10
CA THR A 316 14.30 16.09 -12.77
C THR A 316 13.18 15.92 -13.78
N ASN A 317 12.13 16.69 -13.68
CA ASN A 317 10.91 16.54 -14.46
C ASN A 317 10.43 15.07 -14.42
N TRP A 318 10.43 14.50 -13.23
CA TRP A 318 9.94 13.15 -13.00
C TRP A 318 8.49 13.23 -12.51
N ASP A 319 7.60 13.00 -13.47
CA ASP A 319 6.17 13.02 -13.26
C ASP A 319 5.70 11.66 -12.73
N ASN A 320 6.05 11.38 -11.48
CA ASN A 320 5.70 10.11 -10.85
C ASN A 320 5.93 10.13 -9.33
N ALA A 321 5.29 9.18 -8.63
CA ALA A 321 5.58 8.81 -7.26
C ALA A 321 5.88 7.31 -7.18
N GLN A 322 6.52 6.85 -6.10
CA GLN A 322 6.92 5.46 -5.95
C GLN A 322 7.13 5.09 -4.49
N TRP A 323 6.56 3.94 -4.07
CA TRP A 323 6.99 3.27 -2.85
C TRP A 323 8.19 2.36 -3.10
N SER A 324 9.16 2.35 -2.19
CA SER A 324 10.31 1.47 -2.24
C SER A 324 10.45 0.65 -0.96
N ASP A 325 10.25 -0.67 -1.07
CA ASP A 325 10.51 -1.59 0.05
C ASP A 325 12.00 -1.66 0.42
N THR A 326 12.90 -1.32 -0.51
CA THR A 326 14.35 -1.39 -0.30
C THR A 326 14.83 -0.36 0.71
N CYS A 327 14.39 0.89 0.57
CA CYS A 327 14.71 1.95 1.53
C CYS A 327 13.61 2.12 2.61
N PHE A 328 12.49 1.45 2.48
CA PHE A 328 11.28 1.69 3.28
C PHE A 328 10.90 3.17 3.23
N CYS A 329 10.74 3.65 2.03
CA CYS A 329 10.56 5.06 1.77
C CYS A 329 9.60 5.33 0.61
N MET A 330 9.06 6.54 0.65
CA MET A 330 8.27 7.15 -0.39
C MET A 330 9.15 8.06 -1.22
N LEU A 331 8.98 8.06 -2.53
CA LEU A 331 9.69 8.90 -3.50
C LEU A 331 8.66 9.68 -4.30
N THR A 332 8.74 11.01 -4.33
CA THR A 332 7.85 11.86 -5.11
C THR A 332 8.65 12.80 -5.99
N GLY A 333 8.21 12.94 -7.23
CA GLY A 333 8.80 13.85 -8.20
C GLY A 333 8.07 15.19 -8.27
N ASP A 334 8.65 16.12 -9.01
CA ASP A 334 8.14 17.48 -9.22
C ASP A 334 7.27 17.61 -10.47
N GLY A 335 6.67 16.50 -10.93
CA GLY A 335 5.91 16.50 -12.15
C GLY A 335 6.75 16.74 -13.40
N ASP A 336 6.11 17.19 -14.49
CA ASP A 336 6.78 17.47 -15.77
C ASP A 336 7.42 18.88 -15.86
N GLY A 337 7.19 19.70 -14.84
CA GLY A 337 7.67 21.08 -14.72
C GLY A 337 6.86 22.10 -15.53
N THR A 338 5.73 21.73 -16.11
CA THR A 338 4.92 22.59 -16.98
C THR A 338 3.41 22.47 -16.76
N THR A 339 2.89 21.26 -16.74
CA THR A 339 1.46 20.97 -16.63
C THR A 339 1.14 20.16 -15.38
N ASP A 340 2.03 19.26 -15.03
CA ASP A 340 1.90 18.32 -13.95
C ASP A 340 2.85 18.71 -12.81
N PRO A 341 2.33 19.18 -11.67
CA PRO A 341 3.15 19.64 -10.53
C PRO A 341 3.65 18.45 -9.66
N GLU A 342 4.08 18.76 -8.47
CA GLU A 342 4.63 17.83 -7.50
C GLU A 342 3.64 16.70 -7.15
N GLN A 343 4.12 15.46 -7.12
CA GLN A 343 3.34 14.24 -6.93
C GLN A 343 3.11 13.95 -5.44
N VAL A 344 2.37 14.83 -4.76
CA VAL A 344 2.22 14.80 -3.29
C VAL A 344 0.76 14.93 -2.82
N ASP A 345 -0.21 14.83 -3.73
CA ASP A 345 -1.63 14.82 -3.43
C ASP A 345 -2.02 13.63 -2.54
N LEU A 346 -3.18 13.70 -1.89
CA LEU A 346 -3.51 12.81 -0.78
C LEU A 346 -3.73 11.36 -1.21
N ASP A 347 -4.46 11.16 -2.30
CA ASP A 347 -4.76 9.82 -2.82
C ASP A 347 -3.52 9.16 -3.44
N THR A 348 -2.64 9.92 -4.14
CA THR A 348 -1.34 9.45 -4.61
C THR A 348 -0.44 9.03 -3.44
N MET A 349 -0.34 9.85 -2.38
CA MET A 349 0.43 9.50 -1.19
C MET A 349 -0.14 8.25 -0.49
N GLY A 350 -1.48 8.17 -0.42
CA GLY A 350 -2.20 7.00 0.10
C GLY A 350 -1.97 5.74 -0.72
N HIS A 351 -1.98 5.86 -2.05
CA HIS A 351 -1.71 4.79 -3.02
C HIS A 351 -0.32 4.20 -2.81
N GLU A 352 0.70 5.04 -2.80
CA GLU A 352 2.08 4.59 -2.69
C GLU A 352 2.37 3.91 -1.35
N MET A 353 1.91 4.50 -0.24
CA MET A 353 2.05 3.84 1.06
C MET A 353 1.29 2.52 1.13
N THR A 354 0.20 2.38 0.39
CA THR A 354 -0.57 1.13 0.29
C THR A 354 0.21 0.04 -0.45
N HIS A 355 1.08 0.37 -1.41
CA HIS A 355 2.01 -0.61 -1.96
C HIS A 355 2.89 -1.23 -0.86
N GLY A 356 3.35 -0.41 0.09
CA GLY A 356 4.06 -0.89 1.27
C GLY A 356 3.21 -1.82 2.15
N VAL A 357 1.94 -1.49 2.37
CA VAL A 357 1.00 -2.35 3.10
C VAL A 357 0.76 -3.66 2.35
N THR A 358 0.56 -3.60 1.03
CA THR A 358 0.41 -4.79 0.17
C THR A 358 1.63 -5.69 0.26
N SER A 359 2.85 -5.12 0.22
CA SER A 359 4.11 -5.88 0.39
C SER A 359 4.24 -6.54 1.74
N ALA A 360 3.81 -5.84 2.80
CA ALA A 360 3.87 -6.35 4.16
C ALA A 360 2.78 -7.39 4.46
N THR A 361 1.78 -7.55 3.58
CA THR A 361 0.63 -8.47 3.77
C THR A 361 0.54 -9.51 2.65
N ALA A 362 -0.33 -9.34 1.68
CA ALA A 362 -0.52 -10.28 0.58
C ALA A 362 0.72 -10.43 -0.30
N ASN A 363 1.55 -9.40 -0.39
CA ASN A 363 2.72 -9.33 -1.25
C ASN A 363 2.40 -9.71 -2.71
N LEU A 364 1.29 -9.15 -3.22
CA LEU A 364 0.82 -9.38 -4.59
C LEU A 364 1.93 -9.07 -5.58
N ARG A 365 2.28 -10.04 -6.44
CA ARG A 365 3.31 -9.85 -7.48
C ARG A 365 2.88 -8.76 -8.45
N TYR A 366 3.81 -7.88 -8.78
CA TYR A 366 3.56 -6.73 -9.65
C TYR A 366 3.60 -7.12 -11.13
N SER A 367 2.81 -8.15 -11.51
CA SER A 367 2.64 -8.59 -12.90
C SER A 367 1.35 -9.39 -13.08
N GLY A 368 0.79 -9.36 -14.28
CA GLY A 368 -0.44 -10.07 -14.62
C GLY A 368 -1.63 -9.62 -13.77
N GLU A 369 -2.56 -10.53 -13.46
CA GLU A 369 -3.75 -10.20 -12.67
C GLU A 369 -3.40 -9.83 -11.21
N SER A 370 -2.36 -10.46 -10.62
CA SER A 370 -1.91 -10.08 -9.28
C SER A 370 -1.32 -8.66 -9.24
N GLY A 371 -0.69 -8.20 -10.33
CA GLY A 371 -0.24 -6.83 -10.49
C GLY A 371 -1.39 -5.84 -10.58
N GLY A 372 -2.41 -6.17 -11.39
CA GLY A 372 -3.63 -5.36 -11.44
C GLY A 372 -4.36 -5.27 -10.11
N LEU A 373 -4.36 -6.35 -9.32
CA LEU A 373 -4.89 -6.35 -7.95
C LEU A 373 -4.02 -5.54 -6.97
N ASN A 374 -2.70 -5.52 -7.17
CA ASN A 374 -1.78 -4.69 -6.39
C ASN A 374 -2.11 -3.21 -6.61
N GLU A 375 -2.22 -2.79 -7.87
CA GLU A 375 -2.62 -1.44 -8.24
C GLU A 375 -4.02 -1.07 -7.74
N ALA A 376 -5.02 -1.93 -8.01
CA ALA A 376 -6.37 -1.70 -7.52
C ALA A 376 -6.44 -1.57 -6.00
N THR A 377 -5.61 -2.31 -5.27
CA THR A 377 -5.50 -2.18 -3.81
C THR A 377 -5.02 -0.81 -3.40
N SER A 378 -3.99 -0.31 -4.08
CA SER A 378 -3.42 1.02 -3.85
C SER A 378 -4.42 2.12 -4.21
N ASP A 379 -5.08 2.02 -5.36
CA ASP A 379 -6.14 2.96 -5.77
C ASP A 379 -7.30 2.99 -4.76
N ILE A 380 -7.85 1.82 -4.42
CA ILE A 380 -8.99 1.70 -3.51
C ILE A 380 -8.68 2.29 -2.12
N LEU A 381 -7.54 1.92 -1.55
CA LEU A 381 -7.22 2.35 -0.19
C LEU A 381 -6.63 3.77 -0.17
N GLY A 382 -5.97 4.23 -1.24
CA GLY A 382 -5.58 5.63 -1.43
C GLY A 382 -6.79 6.56 -1.47
N THR A 383 -7.76 6.27 -2.35
CA THR A 383 -9.04 6.98 -2.39
C THR A 383 -9.73 6.98 -1.01
N MET A 384 -9.67 5.88 -0.27
CA MET A 384 -10.28 5.83 1.07
C MET A 384 -9.52 6.65 2.12
N VAL A 385 -8.24 6.96 1.92
CA VAL A 385 -7.51 7.95 2.76
C VAL A 385 -8.11 9.33 2.55
N GLU A 386 -8.44 9.69 1.33
CA GLU A 386 -9.14 10.93 0.99
C GLU A 386 -10.51 11.02 1.69
N TRP A 387 -11.33 9.96 1.60
CA TRP A 387 -12.59 9.86 2.35
C TRP A 387 -12.42 9.94 3.88
N TYR A 388 -11.29 9.49 4.39
CA TYR A 388 -10.97 9.60 5.81
C TYR A 388 -10.57 11.04 6.18
N ALA A 389 -9.78 11.70 5.36
CA ALA A 389 -9.34 13.07 5.59
C ALA A 389 -10.48 14.08 5.48
N ALA A 390 -11.47 13.81 4.59
CA ALA A 390 -12.64 14.63 4.35
C ALA A 390 -12.27 16.11 4.14
N ASN A 391 -11.27 16.37 3.29
CA ASN A 391 -10.76 17.71 3.03
C ASN A 391 -11.80 18.53 2.24
N PRO A 392 -12.15 19.76 2.65
CA PRO A 392 -13.10 20.58 1.89
C PRO A 392 -12.51 21.17 0.61
N VAL A 393 -11.19 21.23 0.46
CA VAL A 393 -10.50 21.72 -0.75
C VAL A 393 -10.45 20.60 -1.80
N ASP A 394 -10.19 19.40 -1.34
CA ASP A 394 -10.18 18.18 -2.14
C ASP A 394 -11.29 17.25 -1.63
N THR A 395 -12.47 17.39 -2.24
CA THR A 395 -13.68 16.71 -1.75
C THR A 395 -13.66 15.25 -2.19
N PRO A 396 -13.73 14.27 -1.25
CA PRO A 396 -13.58 12.86 -1.55
C PRO A 396 -14.55 12.35 -2.61
N ASP A 397 -14.06 11.63 -3.60
CA ASP A 397 -14.87 11.08 -4.68
C ASP A 397 -14.33 9.72 -5.20
N TYR A 398 -14.52 9.36 -6.45
CA TYR A 398 -14.03 8.12 -7.10
C TYR A 398 -13.23 8.43 -8.37
N LEU A 399 -12.65 9.60 -8.42
CA LEU A 399 -11.66 10.01 -9.41
C LEU A 399 -10.30 9.94 -8.71
N PHE A 400 -9.35 9.31 -9.32
CA PHE A 400 -8.01 9.18 -8.75
C PHE A 400 -7.08 10.22 -9.38
N SER A 401 -6.34 10.95 -8.54
CA SER A 401 -5.40 12.00 -8.96
C SER A 401 -6.06 13.07 -9.84
N ASP A 402 -7.30 13.42 -9.54
CA ASP A 402 -8.07 14.38 -10.34
C ASP A 402 -7.59 15.83 -10.15
N GLN A 403 -6.95 16.07 -9.04
CA GLN A 403 -6.42 17.37 -8.70
C GLN A 403 -5.13 17.69 -9.46
N SER A 404 -4.39 16.72 -9.80
CA SER A 404 -3.07 16.87 -10.42
C SER A 404 -3.08 16.51 -11.90
N THR A 405 -3.96 15.63 -12.35
CA THR A 405 -4.16 15.32 -13.77
C THR A 405 -5.61 15.59 -14.18
N PRO A 406 -6.03 16.84 -14.31
CA PRO A 406 -7.40 17.15 -14.69
C PRO A 406 -7.78 16.53 -16.05
N PRO A 407 -8.96 15.93 -16.19
CA PRO A 407 -10.00 15.86 -15.16
C PRO A 407 -9.84 14.71 -14.16
N TRP A 408 -8.93 13.79 -14.34
CA TRP A 408 -8.58 12.64 -13.49
C TRP A 408 -7.57 11.72 -14.22
N LEU A 409 -6.74 11.02 -13.47
CA LEU A 409 -5.86 9.97 -14.02
C LEU A 409 -6.63 8.66 -14.24
N ARG A 410 -7.41 8.23 -13.25
CA ARG A 410 -8.28 7.05 -13.30
C ARG A 410 -9.63 7.36 -12.68
N ARG A 411 -10.69 6.69 -13.15
CA ARG A 411 -12.00 6.77 -12.52
C ARG A 411 -12.60 5.38 -12.30
N PHE A 412 -13.37 5.24 -11.26
CA PHE A 412 -13.76 3.92 -10.77
C PHE A 412 -15.08 3.40 -11.34
N ASP A 413 -16.04 4.27 -11.62
CA ASP A 413 -17.36 3.87 -12.12
C ASP A 413 -17.31 3.30 -13.56
N LYS A 414 -16.38 3.78 -14.37
CA LYS A 414 -16.16 3.35 -15.75
C LYS A 414 -14.70 3.60 -16.15
N PRO A 415 -13.79 2.73 -15.73
CA PRO A 415 -12.36 2.89 -15.96
C PRO A 415 -11.98 3.12 -17.42
N SER A 416 -12.68 2.47 -18.36
CA SER A 416 -12.41 2.58 -19.81
C SER A 416 -12.55 3.98 -20.41
N LEU A 417 -13.03 4.96 -19.64
CA LEU A 417 -13.08 6.36 -20.12
C LEU A 417 -11.69 6.97 -20.31
N ASP A 418 -10.63 6.40 -19.72
CA ASP A 418 -9.23 6.74 -20.03
C ASP A 418 -8.73 6.18 -21.38
N GLY A 419 -9.54 5.37 -22.07
CA GLY A 419 -9.22 4.73 -23.35
C GLY A 419 -8.31 3.50 -23.25
N ARG A 420 -7.93 3.06 -22.06
CA ARG A 420 -6.94 1.98 -21.83
C ARG A 420 -7.35 0.97 -20.77
N SER A 421 -7.93 1.43 -19.67
CA SER A 421 -8.28 0.59 -18.51
C SER A 421 -9.46 -0.35 -18.81
N ALA A 422 -9.44 -1.50 -18.14
CA ALA A 422 -10.47 -2.51 -18.32
C ALA A 422 -11.64 -2.28 -17.33
N ASP A 423 -12.86 -2.12 -17.85
CA ASP A 423 -14.08 -2.13 -17.04
C ASP A 423 -14.41 -3.55 -16.53
N CYS A 424 -14.06 -4.56 -17.34
CA CYS A 424 -14.53 -5.94 -17.18
C CYS A 424 -13.37 -6.92 -17.23
N TRP A 425 -13.46 -7.92 -16.40
CA TRP A 425 -12.52 -9.05 -16.49
C TRP A 425 -12.68 -9.81 -17.81
N SER A 426 -11.57 -10.19 -18.39
CA SER A 426 -11.46 -11.09 -19.52
C SER A 426 -10.24 -11.99 -19.36
N LYS A 427 -10.18 -13.09 -20.13
CA LYS A 427 -9.00 -13.99 -20.12
C LYS A 427 -7.69 -13.31 -20.54
N SER A 428 -7.75 -12.14 -21.14
CA SER A 428 -6.59 -11.38 -21.58
C SER A 428 -6.23 -10.22 -20.63
N VAL A 429 -7.01 -9.96 -19.58
CA VAL A 429 -6.81 -8.81 -18.70
C VAL A 429 -5.41 -8.79 -18.07
N GLY A 430 -4.87 -9.94 -17.69
CA GLY A 430 -3.51 -10.06 -17.16
C GLY A 430 -2.38 -9.83 -18.18
N ARG A 431 -2.70 -9.48 -19.43
CA ARG A 431 -1.71 -9.05 -20.44
C ARG A 431 -1.65 -7.53 -20.59
N LEU A 432 -2.60 -6.83 -20.00
CA LEU A 432 -2.56 -5.37 -19.91
C LEU A 432 -1.47 -4.97 -18.92
N ASP A 433 -1.01 -3.73 -19.07
CA ASP A 433 -0.26 -3.07 -18.03
C ASP A 433 -1.04 -3.12 -16.70
N VAL A 434 -0.33 -3.23 -15.58
CA VAL A 434 -0.96 -3.40 -14.26
C VAL A 434 -1.87 -2.24 -13.89
N HIS A 435 -1.53 -1.01 -14.32
CA HIS A 435 -2.33 0.20 -14.11
C HIS A 435 -3.65 0.21 -14.91
N TYR A 436 -3.73 -0.55 -16.01
CA TYR A 436 -4.95 -0.68 -16.83
C TYR A 436 -5.77 -1.90 -16.43
N SER A 437 -5.11 -2.99 -16.07
CA SER A 437 -5.80 -4.18 -15.56
C SER A 437 -6.41 -3.95 -14.17
N SER A 438 -5.90 -3.00 -13.38
CA SER A 438 -6.46 -2.54 -12.10
C SER A 438 -7.91 -2.07 -12.20
N GLY A 439 -8.30 -1.55 -13.37
CA GLY A 439 -9.65 -1.04 -13.61
C GLY A 439 -10.77 -2.02 -13.25
N VAL A 440 -10.56 -3.33 -13.38
CA VAL A 440 -11.54 -4.35 -12.95
C VAL A 440 -11.77 -4.30 -11.44
N GLY A 441 -10.71 -4.11 -10.65
CA GLY A 441 -10.79 -3.99 -9.18
C GLY A 441 -11.41 -2.65 -8.76
N ASN A 442 -11.05 -1.55 -9.41
CA ASN A 442 -11.60 -0.22 -9.17
C ASN A 442 -13.11 -0.19 -9.47
N HIS A 443 -13.52 -0.76 -10.60
CA HIS A 443 -14.92 -0.88 -10.99
C HIS A 443 -15.71 -1.76 -10.02
N TRP A 444 -15.15 -2.90 -9.59
CA TRP A 444 -15.73 -3.70 -8.54
C TRP A 444 -15.95 -2.90 -7.25
N PHE A 445 -14.94 -2.10 -6.85
CA PHE A 445 -15.04 -1.30 -5.63
C PHE A 445 -16.14 -0.24 -5.71
N TYR A 446 -16.25 0.46 -6.86
CA TYR A 446 -17.32 1.42 -7.09
C TYR A 446 -18.70 0.73 -7.01
N LEU A 447 -18.88 -0.38 -7.73
CA LEU A 447 -20.14 -1.13 -7.73
C LEU A 447 -20.49 -1.67 -6.34
N ALA A 448 -19.52 -2.16 -5.58
CA ALA A 448 -19.73 -2.61 -4.21
C ALA A 448 -20.07 -1.44 -3.27
N SER A 449 -19.49 -0.28 -3.50
CA SER A 449 -19.70 0.92 -2.67
C SER A 449 -21.02 1.61 -2.99
N GLU A 450 -21.25 1.97 -4.25
CA GLU A 450 -22.28 2.88 -4.70
C GLU A 450 -23.41 2.18 -5.48
N GLY A 451 -23.13 1.04 -6.06
CA GLY A 451 -24.04 0.34 -6.96
C GLY A 451 -23.88 0.75 -8.41
N SER A 452 -24.74 0.21 -9.28
CA SER A 452 -24.74 0.48 -10.72
C SER A 452 -25.71 1.59 -11.11
N GLY A 453 -25.48 2.17 -12.32
CA GLY A 453 -26.32 3.22 -12.91
C GLY A 453 -25.88 4.63 -12.54
N ALA A 454 -26.73 5.59 -12.84
CA ALA A 454 -26.44 7.00 -12.66
C ALA A 454 -26.55 7.40 -11.17
N LYS A 455 -25.54 8.13 -10.69
CA LYS A 455 -25.46 8.64 -9.32
C LYS A 455 -24.59 9.88 -9.25
N THR A 456 -24.94 10.82 -8.38
CA THR A 456 -24.05 11.94 -8.04
C THR A 456 -23.51 11.71 -6.64
N VAL A 457 -22.21 11.79 -6.50
CA VAL A 457 -21.49 11.65 -5.23
C VAL A 457 -20.61 12.88 -5.06
N ASN A 458 -20.80 13.62 -3.99
CA ASN A 458 -20.05 14.83 -3.65
C ASN A 458 -19.88 15.84 -4.81
N GLY A 459 -20.92 15.97 -5.66
CA GLY A 459 -20.92 16.90 -6.79
C GLY A 459 -20.46 16.28 -8.12
N VAL A 460 -19.81 15.13 -8.11
CA VAL A 460 -19.37 14.43 -9.31
C VAL A 460 -20.46 13.48 -9.82
N SER A 461 -20.71 13.51 -11.12
CA SER A 461 -21.70 12.64 -11.77
C SER A 461 -21.05 11.36 -12.30
N TYR A 462 -21.57 10.23 -11.88
CA TYR A 462 -21.16 8.89 -12.27
C TYR A 462 -22.30 8.17 -13.00
N ASN A 463 -21.93 7.18 -13.81
CA ASN A 463 -22.91 6.27 -14.43
C ASN A 463 -22.25 4.91 -14.68
N SER A 464 -22.18 4.11 -13.60
CA SER A 464 -21.48 2.83 -13.63
C SER A 464 -22.30 1.76 -14.36
N PRO A 465 -21.82 1.26 -15.49
CA PRO A 465 -22.45 0.12 -16.16
C PRO A 465 -22.11 -1.19 -15.42
N THR A 466 -22.77 -2.27 -15.81
CA THR A 466 -22.35 -3.62 -15.45
C THR A 466 -22.02 -4.41 -16.71
N CYS A 467 -20.99 -5.24 -16.67
CA CYS A 467 -20.54 -6.00 -17.84
C CYS A 467 -21.50 -7.13 -18.26
N ASN A 468 -22.42 -7.51 -17.36
CA ASN A 468 -23.38 -8.58 -17.57
C ASN A 468 -24.85 -8.09 -17.64
N GLY A 469 -25.07 -6.77 -17.61
CA GLY A 469 -26.41 -6.16 -17.62
C GLY A 469 -27.20 -6.28 -16.33
N SER A 470 -26.60 -6.77 -15.23
CA SER A 470 -27.26 -6.84 -13.93
C SER A 470 -27.31 -5.49 -13.23
N THR A 471 -28.14 -5.40 -12.18
CA THR A 471 -28.16 -4.24 -11.27
C THR A 471 -27.46 -4.61 -9.98
N VAL A 472 -26.61 -3.72 -9.46
CA VAL A 472 -25.95 -3.84 -8.17
C VAL A 472 -26.43 -2.75 -7.24
N THR A 473 -26.76 -3.11 -6.00
CA THR A 473 -27.02 -2.16 -4.92
C THR A 473 -25.80 -2.08 -4.01
N GLY A 474 -25.26 -0.87 -3.81
CA GLY A 474 -24.06 -0.65 -3.02
C GLY A 474 -24.29 -0.81 -1.51
N ILE A 475 -23.20 -1.07 -0.77
CA ILE A 475 -23.18 -1.20 0.69
C ILE A 475 -22.44 -0.04 1.40
N GLY A 476 -21.97 0.92 0.65
CA GLY A 476 -21.15 2.04 1.09
C GLY A 476 -19.66 1.71 1.11
N ASN A 477 -18.84 2.72 0.80
CA ASN A 477 -17.39 2.57 0.63
C ASN A 477 -16.66 2.09 1.89
N LYS A 478 -17.10 2.50 3.09
CA LYS A 478 -16.52 2.03 4.35
C LYS A 478 -16.64 0.51 4.54
N LYS A 479 -17.78 -0.07 4.16
CA LYS A 479 -17.97 -1.52 4.24
C LYS A 479 -17.22 -2.24 3.12
N ALA A 480 -17.24 -1.70 1.91
CA ALA A 480 -16.52 -2.26 0.78
C ALA A 480 -15.00 -2.28 1.02
N SER A 481 -14.42 -1.18 1.53
CA SER A 481 -13.00 -1.11 1.88
C SER A 481 -12.61 -2.02 3.06
N ALA A 482 -13.49 -2.17 4.06
CA ALA A 482 -13.25 -3.13 5.15
C ALA A 482 -13.19 -4.57 4.64
N VAL A 483 -14.07 -4.94 3.69
CA VAL A 483 -14.01 -6.25 3.02
C VAL A 483 -12.72 -6.41 2.23
N TRP A 484 -12.31 -5.38 1.47
CA TRP A 484 -11.08 -5.42 0.68
C TRP A 484 -9.84 -5.56 1.56
N TYR A 485 -9.72 -4.71 2.58
CA TYR A 485 -8.59 -4.75 3.51
C TYR A 485 -8.48 -6.10 4.23
N ARG A 486 -9.62 -6.64 4.71
CA ARG A 486 -9.62 -7.97 5.33
C ARG A 486 -9.23 -9.06 4.33
N ALA A 487 -9.73 -8.98 3.09
CA ALA A 487 -9.33 -9.92 2.04
C ALA A 487 -7.82 -9.86 1.77
N LEU A 488 -7.25 -8.65 1.67
CA LEU A 488 -5.82 -8.40 1.47
C LEU A 488 -4.98 -9.01 2.59
N THR A 489 -5.36 -8.75 3.84
CA THR A 489 -4.53 -9.10 5.00
C THR A 489 -4.68 -10.55 5.45
N VAL A 490 -5.83 -11.19 5.15
CA VAL A 490 -6.18 -12.51 5.68
C VAL A 490 -6.23 -13.60 4.60
N TYR A 491 -6.68 -13.29 3.40
CA TYR A 491 -7.01 -14.30 2.40
C TYR A 491 -6.18 -14.25 1.12
N MET A 492 -5.77 -13.07 0.66
CA MET A 492 -4.96 -12.96 -0.54
C MET A 492 -3.51 -13.41 -0.29
N THR A 493 -2.87 -13.90 -1.33
CA THR A 493 -1.45 -14.29 -1.37
C THR A 493 -0.77 -13.69 -2.59
N SER A 494 0.54 -13.84 -2.71
CA SER A 494 1.35 -13.18 -3.74
C SER A 494 0.95 -13.50 -5.20
N THR A 495 0.19 -14.57 -5.42
CA THR A 495 -0.25 -15.00 -6.76
C THR A 495 -1.77 -14.98 -6.92
N THR A 496 -2.49 -14.28 -6.06
CA THR A 496 -3.94 -14.13 -6.18
C THR A 496 -4.29 -13.45 -7.51
N ASP A 497 -5.17 -14.07 -8.28
CA ASP A 497 -5.80 -13.52 -9.48
C ASP A 497 -7.20 -12.95 -9.16
N TYR A 498 -7.92 -12.40 -10.13
CA TYR A 498 -9.24 -11.82 -9.89
C TYR A 498 -10.27 -12.83 -9.36
N LYS A 499 -10.19 -14.10 -9.76
CA LYS A 499 -11.05 -15.16 -9.20
C LYS A 499 -10.70 -15.47 -7.75
N GLY A 500 -9.42 -15.48 -7.44
CA GLY A 500 -8.93 -15.58 -6.07
C GLY A 500 -9.36 -14.38 -5.22
N ALA A 501 -9.32 -13.16 -5.76
CA ALA A 501 -9.78 -11.95 -5.09
C ALA A 501 -11.28 -11.98 -4.80
N ARG A 502 -12.10 -12.49 -5.75
CA ARG A 502 -13.52 -12.75 -5.50
C ARG A 502 -13.70 -13.69 -4.31
N THR A 503 -12.99 -14.82 -4.28
CA THR A 503 -13.06 -15.78 -3.18
C THR A 503 -12.62 -15.16 -1.87
N ALA A 504 -11.53 -14.40 -1.88
CA ALA A 504 -10.98 -13.72 -0.71
C ALA A 504 -11.96 -12.69 -0.13
N THR A 505 -12.55 -11.84 -0.99
CA THR A 505 -13.50 -10.82 -0.56
C THR A 505 -14.83 -11.41 -0.08
N LEU A 506 -15.30 -12.53 -0.66
CA LEU A 506 -16.47 -13.25 -0.15
C LEU A 506 -16.21 -13.85 1.23
N ASN A 507 -15.04 -14.44 1.46
CA ASN A 507 -14.66 -14.90 2.79
C ASN A 507 -14.58 -13.75 3.79
N ALA A 508 -13.99 -12.63 3.38
CA ALA A 508 -13.92 -11.41 4.20
C ALA A 508 -15.31 -10.87 4.55
N ALA A 509 -16.22 -10.79 3.57
CA ALA A 509 -17.61 -10.36 3.80
C ALA A 509 -18.37 -11.31 4.73
N LYS A 510 -18.15 -12.62 4.57
CA LYS A 510 -18.70 -13.63 5.46
C LYS A 510 -18.22 -13.45 6.91
N ASP A 511 -16.94 -13.19 7.11
CA ASP A 511 -16.35 -12.99 8.43
C ASP A 511 -16.89 -11.71 9.11
N LEU A 512 -17.02 -10.63 8.34
CA LEU A 512 -17.40 -9.32 8.88
C LEU A 512 -18.91 -9.19 9.09
N TYR A 513 -19.73 -9.81 8.23
CA TYR A 513 -21.18 -9.55 8.17
C TYR A 513 -22.04 -10.82 8.17
N GLY A 514 -21.44 -11.99 7.94
CA GLY A 514 -22.17 -13.26 7.83
C GLY A 514 -22.52 -13.62 6.39
N ALA A 515 -22.63 -14.93 6.12
CA ALA A 515 -22.82 -15.48 4.77
C ALA A 515 -24.20 -15.16 4.16
N THR A 516 -25.18 -14.76 4.96
CA THR A 516 -26.55 -14.42 4.52
C THR A 516 -26.81 -12.91 4.53
N SER A 517 -25.77 -12.10 4.78
CA SER A 517 -25.90 -10.65 4.87
C SER A 517 -26.09 -10.00 3.48
N PRO A 518 -26.73 -8.82 3.43
CA PRO A 518 -26.78 -8.01 2.21
C PRO A 518 -25.38 -7.68 1.69
N GLU A 519 -24.41 -7.46 2.59
CA GLU A 519 -23.01 -7.17 2.25
C GLU A 519 -22.36 -8.32 1.48
N TYR A 520 -22.54 -9.56 1.94
CA TYR A 520 -22.05 -10.73 1.23
C TYR A 520 -22.66 -10.85 -0.18
N ALA A 521 -23.97 -10.63 -0.27
CA ALA A 521 -24.69 -10.68 -1.55
C ALA A 521 -24.21 -9.59 -2.52
N THR A 522 -23.99 -8.36 -2.02
CA THR A 522 -23.47 -7.26 -2.83
C THR A 522 -22.05 -7.51 -3.32
N VAL A 523 -21.16 -8.01 -2.45
CA VAL A 523 -19.79 -8.37 -2.85
C VAL A 523 -19.81 -9.40 -3.99
N ALA A 524 -20.67 -10.43 -3.90
CA ALA A 524 -20.81 -11.43 -4.95
C ALA A 524 -21.38 -10.83 -6.25
N ALA A 525 -22.40 -9.98 -6.13
CA ALA A 525 -23.03 -9.32 -7.28
C ALA A 525 -22.07 -8.37 -8.01
N ALA A 526 -21.30 -7.57 -7.28
CA ALA A 526 -20.31 -6.67 -7.85
C ALA A 526 -19.22 -7.40 -8.64
N TRP A 527 -18.72 -8.54 -8.13
CA TRP A 527 -17.78 -9.38 -8.90
C TRP A 527 -18.40 -9.97 -10.16
N SER A 528 -19.65 -10.44 -10.07
CA SER A 528 -20.36 -10.92 -11.26
C SER A 528 -20.60 -9.81 -12.26
N ALA A 529 -20.84 -8.58 -11.79
CA ALA A 529 -21.07 -7.40 -12.61
C ALA A 529 -19.82 -6.97 -13.40
N VAL A 530 -18.61 -7.29 -12.93
CA VAL A 530 -17.35 -7.09 -13.68
C VAL A 530 -16.84 -8.38 -14.34
N ASN A 531 -17.72 -9.36 -14.58
CA ASN A 531 -17.44 -10.65 -15.24
C ASN A 531 -16.45 -11.58 -14.51
N VAL A 532 -16.25 -11.43 -13.22
CA VAL A 532 -15.48 -12.37 -12.41
C VAL A 532 -16.44 -13.36 -11.76
N SER A 533 -16.41 -14.63 -12.19
CA SER A 533 -17.31 -15.70 -11.73
C SER A 533 -16.54 -16.87 -11.10
#